data_c37b0eac49b01e76c35f9155c4f1c05e
#
_entry.id   c37b0eac49b01e76c35f9155c4f1c05e
#
_cell.length_a   1.000
_cell.length_b   1.000
_cell.length_c   1.000
_cell.angle_alpha   90.00
_cell.angle_beta   90.00
_cell.angle_gamma   90.00
#
_symmetry.space_group_name_H-M   'P 1'
#
loop_
_entity.id
_entity.type
_entity.pdbx_description
1 polymer ?
#
loop_
_entity_poly.entity_id
_entity_poly.type
_entity_poly.pdbx_seq_one_letter_code
_entity_poly.pdbx_strand_id
1 'polypeptide(L)' 'PKSKIDVAVPDESVERVIEAIVEAARTGQVGDGKIFVTDLEHVIRIRTGETGPMAL' A
#
# COMPACT_ATOMS: atom_id res chain seq x y z
N PRO A 1 11.06 2.08 -18.47
CA PRO A 1 10.35 1.04 -17.72
C PRO A 1 9.60 1.62 -16.54
N LYS A 2 8.48 1.01 -16.19
CA LYS A 2 7.63 1.43 -15.09
C LYS A 2 7.55 0.32 -14.06
N SER A 3 7.47 0.72 -12.80
CA SER A 3 7.32 -0.22 -11.70
C SER A 3 5.97 -0.01 -11.02
N LYS A 4 5.37 -1.12 -10.63
CA LYS A 4 4.15 -1.10 -9.82
C LYS A 4 4.47 -1.79 -8.49
N ILE A 5 4.12 -1.12 -7.40
CA ILE A 5 4.33 -1.65 -6.06
C ILE A 5 2.98 -1.71 -5.37
N ASP A 6 2.63 -2.85 -4.81
CA ASP A 6 1.41 -3.03 -4.05
C ASP A 6 1.75 -3.17 -2.56
N VAL A 7 1.04 -2.41 -1.73
CA VAL A 7 1.24 -2.42 -0.28
C VAL A 7 -0.11 -2.60 0.39
N ALA A 8 -0.27 -3.65 1.17
CA ALA A 8 -1.49 -3.92 1.92
C ALA A 8 -1.28 -3.52 3.38
N VAL A 9 -2.15 -2.65 3.89
CA VAL A 9 -2.02 -2.12 5.25
C VAL A 9 -3.40 -2.03 5.91
N PRO A 10 -3.46 -2.02 7.26
CA PRO A 10 -4.71 -1.73 7.97
C PRO A 10 -5.22 -0.32 7.62
N ASP A 11 -6.53 -0.13 7.68
CA ASP A 11 -7.16 1.15 7.34
C ASP A 11 -6.56 2.32 8.12
N GLU A 12 -6.30 2.12 9.41
CA GLU A 12 -5.78 3.18 10.27
C GLU A 12 -4.35 3.60 9.93
N SER A 13 -3.67 2.84 9.09
CA SER A 13 -2.29 3.14 8.68
C SER A 13 -2.20 3.79 7.30
N VAL A 14 -3.29 3.84 6.55
CA VAL A 14 -3.27 4.27 5.13
C VAL A 14 -2.68 5.66 4.97
N GLU A 15 -3.15 6.64 5.73
CA GLU A 15 -2.66 8.01 5.57
C GLU A 15 -1.17 8.14 5.90
N ARG A 16 -0.70 7.45 6.93
CA ARG A 16 0.73 7.46 7.28
C ARG A 16 1.58 6.84 6.19
N VAL A 17 1.09 5.74 5.61
CA VAL A 17 1.82 5.07 4.53
C VAL A 17 1.90 5.96 3.30
N ILE A 18 0.78 6.62 2.94
CA ILE A 18 0.77 7.55 1.81
C ILE A 18 1.78 8.68 2.04
N GLU A 19 1.77 9.28 3.22
CA GLU A 19 2.71 10.36 3.55
C GLU A 19 4.15 9.91 3.44
N ALA A 20 4.46 8.72 3.95
CA ALA A 20 5.82 8.17 3.90
C ALA A 20 6.27 7.93 2.46
N ILE A 21 5.39 7.38 1.62
CA ILE A 21 5.72 7.13 0.22
C ILE A 21 5.93 8.44 -0.52
N VAL A 22 5.03 9.41 -0.32
CA VAL A 22 5.12 10.71 -0.99
C VAL A 22 6.41 11.42 -0.59
N GLU A 23 6.75 11.41 0.69
CA GLU A 23 7.98 12.05 1.16
C GLU A 23 9.22 11.42 0.53
N ALA A 24 9.23 10.08 0.42
CA ALA A 24 10.38 9.37 -0.14
C ALA A 24 10.49 9.51 -1.66
N ALA A 25 9.36 9.58 -2.36
CA ALA A 25 9.33 9.50 -3.82
C ALA A 25 9.20 10.84 -4.55
N ARG A 26 8.73 11.88 -3.86
CA ARG A 26 8.49 13.17 -4.51
C ARG A 26 9.78 13.87 -4.89
N THR A 27 9.90 14.24 -6.16
CA THR A 27 11.00 15.09 -6.64
C THR A 27 10.48 16.43 -7.14
N GLY A 28 9.16 16.55 -7.34
CA GLY A 28 8.55 17.72 -7.94
C GLY A 28 8.59 17.73 -9.46
N GLN A 29 9.04 16.63 -10.05
CA GLN A 29 9.19 16.52 -11.50
C GLN A 29 8.17 15.56 -12.10
N VAL A 30 7.94 15.68 -13.39
CA VAL A 30 7.13 14.74 -14.14
C VAL A 30 7.77 13.35 -14.03
N GLY A 31 6.96 12.35 -13.73
CA GLY A 31 7.45 10.99 -13.59
C GLY A 31 7.53 10.50 -12.16
N ASP A 32 7.21 11.33 -11.16
CA ASP A 32 7.19 10.91 -9.76
C ASP A 32 6.20 9.76 -9.51
N GLY A 33 5.15 9.67 -10.33
CA GLY A 33 4.22 8.56 -10.25
C GLY A 33 2.90 8.92 -9.55
N LYS A 34 2.13 7.89 -9.28
CA LYS A 34 0.79 8.03 -8.70
C LYS A 34 0.57 6.95 -7.66
N ILE A 35 -0.30 7.25 -6.72
CA ILE A 35 -0.75 6.29 -5.71
C ILE A 35 -2.25 6.09 -5.90
N PHE A 36 -2.67 4.83 -6.04
CA PHE A 36 -4.07 4.45 -6.05
C PHE A 36 -4.37 3.70 -4.77
N VAL A 37 -5.47 4.04 -4.12
CA VAL A 37 -5.89 3.37 -2.88
C VAL A 37 -7.20 2.64 -3.16
N THR A 38 -7.23 1.35 -2.87
CA THR A 38 -8.44 0.54 -3.04
C THR A 38 -8.66 -0.32 -1.81
N ASP A 39 -9.90 -0.70 -1.58
CA ASP A 39 -10.22 -1.63 -0.51
C ASP A 39 -9.86 -3.05 -0.91
N LEU A 40 -9.44 -3.82 0.08
CA LEU A 40 -9.26 -5.26 -0.07
C LEU A 40 -10.46 -5.96 0.54
N GLU A 41 -11.13 -6.80 -0.24
CA GLU A 41 -12.26 -7.57 0.29
C GLU A 41 -11.80 -8.70 1.21
N HIS A 42 -10.72 -9.38 0.84
CA HIS A 42 -10.21 -10.52 1.58
C HIS A 42 -8.70 -10.50 1.65
N VAL A 43 -8.17 -10.87 2.80
CA VAL A 43 -6.74 -11.11 2.99
C VAL A 43 -6.62 -12.45 3.71
N ILE A 44 -5.81 -13.36 3.17
CA ILE A 44 -5.59 -14.68 3.74
C ILE A 44 -4.10 -14.94 3.79
N ARG A 45 -3.59 -15.26 4.98
CA ARG A 45 -2.21 -15.70 5.10
C ARG A 45 -2.18 -17.21 4.85
N ILE A 46 -1.52 -17.60 3.78
CA ILE A 46 -1.56 -19.01 3.34
C ILE A 46 -1.01 -19.95 4.40
N ARG A 47 0.13 -19.60 5.01
CA ARG A 47 0.78 -20.47 5.98
C ARG A 47 -0.08 -20.79 7.19
N THR A 48 -0.82 -19.83 7.69
CA THR A 48 -1.57 -19.96 8.95
C THR A 48 -3.08 -20.07 8.75
N GLY A 49 -3.58 -19.68 7.59
CA GLY A 49 -5.02 -19.59 7.34
C GLY A 49 -5.69 -18.38 8.00
N GLU A 50 -4.93 -17.51 8.63
CA GLU A 50 -5.49 -16.30 9.22
C GLU A 50 -6.10 -15.40 8.16
N THR A 51 -7.19 -14.70 8.51
CA THR A 51 -7.90 -13.81 7.60
C THR A 51 -8.09 -12.43 8.24
N GLY A 52 -8.48 -11.46 7.39
CA GLY A 52 -8.75 -10.10 7.85
C GLY A 52 -7.50 -9.39 8.35
N PRO A 53 -7.65 -8.43 9.29
CA PRO A 53 -6.52 -7.63 9.78
C PRO A 53 -5.38 -8.47 10.37
N MET A 54 -5.71 -9.66 10.89
CA MET A 54 -4.70 -10.57 11.44
C MET A 54 -3.75 -11.11 10.37
N ALA A 55 -4.16 -11.07 9.10
CA ALA A 55 -3.37 -11.60 7.98
C ALA A 55 -2.43 -10.57 7.35
N LEU A 56 -2.55 -9.32 7.75
CA LEU A 56 -1.71 -8.25 7.20
C LEU A 56 -0.31 -8.21 7.79
#